data_72c0a86eb7240c5a6d8d6960f0cb2f8b
#
_entry.id   72c0a86eb7240c5a6d8d6960f0cb2f8b
#
_cell.length_a   1.000
_cell.length_b   1.000
_cell.length_c   1.000
_cell.angle_alpha   90.00
_cell.angle_beta   90.00
_cell.angle_gamma   90.00
#
_symmetry.space_group_name_H-M   'P 1'
#
loop_
_entity.id
_entity.type
_entity.pdbx_description
1 polymer ?
#
loop_
_entity_poly.entity_id
_entity_poly.type
_entity_poly.pdbx_seq_one_letter_code
_entity_poly.pdbx_strand_id
1 'polypeptide(L)'
;KSAVWNRGAYLAEAAAHCGECHTPRSALGGIKSDMHYAGTRDGPDDSVVPNITPDRKTGIGRWRARELAEYLETGMTPDGDSAGDLMAEVIDNGLKYLRKEDRAAIAEYVLSLPPVEHSVRKAKKPVKKEEFE
;
A
#
# COMPACT_ATOMS: atom_id res chain seq x y z
N LYS A 1 22.87 -1.61 -5.11
CA LYS A 1 21.98 -0.49 -4.78
C LYS A 1 22.43 0.19 -3.49
N SER A 2 21.95 1.41 -3.21
CA SER A 2 22.37 2.17 -2.04
C SER A 2 22.05 1.45 -0.71
N ALA A 3 22.77 1.83 0.35
CA ALA A 3 22.52 1.31 1.69
C ALA A 3 21.09 1.64 2.16
N VAL A 4 20.59 2.83 1.85
CA VAL A 4 19.23 3.26 2.18
C VAL A 4 18.20 2.39 1.47
N TRP A 5 18.39 2.14 0.17
CA TRP A 5 17.49 1.26 -0.60
C TRP A 5 17.49 -0.16 -0.03
N ASN A 6 18.66 -0.71 0.28
CA ASN A 6 18.78 -2.05 0.84
C ASN A 6 18.10 -2.16 2.21
N ARG A 7 18.23 -1.12 3.04
CA ARG A 7 17.54 -1.06 4.33
C ARG A 7 16.02 -1.02 4.15
N GLY A 8 15.54 -0.21 3.21
CA GLY A 8 14.12 -0.13 2.87
C GLY A 8 13.57 -1.45 2.35
N ALA A 9 14.31 -2.14 1.49
CA ALA A 9 13.95 -3.46 1.00
C ALA A 9 13.79 -4.48 2.14
N TYR A 10 14.75 -4.53 3.04
CA TYR A 10 14.68 -5.41 4.21
C TYR A 10 13.47 -5.12 5.08
N LEU A 11 13.24 -3.85 5.40
CA LEU A 11 12.14 -3.44 6.27
C LEU A 11 10.77 -3.72 5.63
N ALA A 12 10.62 -3.40 4.34
CA ALA A 12 9.35 -3.60 3.65
C ALA A 12 9.05 -5.09 3.40
N GLU A 13 10.04 -5.84 2.94
CA GLU A 13 9.83 -7.24 2.52
C GLU A 13 9.84 -8.21 3.70
N ALA A 14 10.76 -8.04 4.64
CA ALA A 14 10.97 -9.02 5.71
C ALA A 14 10.33 -8.61 7.04
N ALA A 15 10.48 -7.36 7.46
CA ALA A 15 10.02 -6.94 8.78
C ALA A 15 8.54 -6.52 8.79
N ALA A 16 8.10 -5.73 7.82
CA ALA A 16 6.73 -5.22 7.75
C ALA A 16 5.79 -6.07 6.89
N HIS A 17 6.32 -6.96 6.06
CA HIS A 17 5.53 -7.85 5.19
C HIS A 17 4.53 -7.14 4.28
N CYS A 18 4.89 -5.99 3.74
CA CYS A 18 3.98 -5.18 2.91
C CYS A 18 3.38 -6.00 1.75
N GLY A 19 4.18 -6.84 1.12
CA GLY A 19 3.74 -7.66 -0.01
C GLY A 19 2.72 -8.74 0.34
N GLU A 20 2.60 -9.15 1.58
CA GLU A 20 1.59 -10.15 1.97
C GLU A 20 0.17 -9.64 1.81
N CYS A 21 -0.06 -8.36 2.09
CA CYS A 21 -1.36 -7.71 1.92
C CYS A 21 -1.48 -7.02 0.56
N HIS A 22 -0.40 -6.35 0.11
CA HIS A 22 -0.43 -5.51 -1.09
C HIS A 22 -0.15 -6.24 -2.40
N THR A 23 0.08 -7.54 -2.40
CA THR A 23 0.28 -8.31 -3.63
C THR A 23 -0.86 -9.30 -3.84
N PRO A 24 -1.47 -9.34 -5.05
CA PRO A 24 -2.55 -10.28 -5.33
C PRO A 24 -2.08 -11.74 -5.25
N ARG A 25 -3.01 -12.62 -4.93
CA ARG A 25 -2.76 -14.05 -4.93
C ARG A 25 -3.43 -14.73 -6.12
N SER A 26 -2.82 -15.82 -6.61
CA SER A 26 -3.41 -16.68 -7.61
C SER A 26 -4.58 -17.48 -7.02
N ALA A 27 -5.36 -18.15 -7.89
CA ALA A 27 -6.46 -19.02 -7.47
C ALA A 27 -6.02 -20.14 -6.51
N LEU A 28 -4.75 -20.54 -6.56
CA LEU A 28 -4.15 -21.55 -5.68
C LEU A 28 -3.51 -20.95 -4.41
N GLY A 29 -3.66 -19.64 -4.18
CA GLY A 29 -3.15 -18.97 -2.99
C GLY A 29 -1.69 -18.52 -3.07
N GLY A 30 -1.01 -18.74 -4.18
CA GLY A 30 0.36 -18.27 -4.39
C GLY A 30 0.43 -16.77 -4.69
N ILE A 31 1.53 -16.13 -4.29
CA ILE A 31 1.76 -14.71 -4.59
C ILE A 31 2.03 -14.53 -6.09
N LYS A 32 1.33 -13.57 -6.72
CA LYS A 32 1.59 -13.17 -8.10
C LYS A 32 2.79 -12.22 -8.15
N SER A 33 3.98 -12.74 -8.42
CA SER A 33 5.22 -11.96 -8.43
C SER A 33 5.27 -10.87 -9.51
N ASP A 34 4.54 -11.05 -10.61
CA ASP A 34 4.39 -10.06 -11.67
C ASP A 34 3.47 -8.89 -11.28
N MET A 35 2.72 -9.04 -10.20
CA MET A 35 1.83 -8.04 -9.62
C MET A 35 2.33 -7.52 -8.27
N HIS A 36 3.64 -7.57 -8.04
CA HIS A 36 4.27 -7.18 -6.78
C HIS A 36 3.86 -5.77 -6.34
N TYR A 37 3.23 -5.69 -5.17
CA TYR A 37 2.68 -4.47 -4.55
C TYR A 37 1.55 -3.80 -5.33
N ALA A 38 0.93 -4.48 -6.29
CA ALA A 38 -0.13 -3.91 -7.12
C ALA A 38 -1.50 -3.84 -6.43
N GLY A 39 -1.61 -4.29 -5.20
CA GLY A 39 -2.86 -4.31 -4.46
C GLY A 39 -3.78 -5.46 -4.83
N THR A 40 -4.86 -5.62 -4.08
CA THR A 40 -5.84 -6.69 -4.29
C THR A 40 -7.23 -6.27 -3.81
N ARG A 41 -8.27 -6.84 -4.43
CA ARG A 41 -9.67 -6.72 -3.96
C ARG A 41 -10.01 -7.74 -2.88
N ASP A 42 -9.17 -8.76 -2.73
CA ASP A 42 -9.41 -9.93 -1.90
C ASP A 42 -8.40 -10.00 -0.74
N GLY A 43 -8.21 -8.88 -0.06
CA GLY A 43 -7.33 -8.78 1.10
C GLY A 43 -7.95 -9.43 2.35
N PRO A 44 -7.25 -9.33 3.50
CA PRO A 44 -7.76 -9.85 4.77
C PRO A 44 -9.15 -9.30 5.08
N ASP A 45 -10.05 -10.16 5.56
CA ASP A 45 -11.44 -9.82 5.87
C ASP A 45 -12.21 -9.22 4.68
N ASP A 46 -11.93 -9.69 3.45
CA ASP A 46 -12.51 -9.18 2.20
C ASP A 46 -12.22 -7.69 1.96
N SER A 47 -11.16 -7.17 2.54
CA SER A 47 -10.76 -5.77 2.38
C SER A 47 -10.12 -5.51 1.02
N VAL A 48 -10.26 -4.28 0.56
CA VAL A 48 -9.50 -3.77 -0.58
C VAL A 48 -8.16 -3.24 -0.08
N VAL A 49 -7.08 -3.79 -0.61
CA VAL A 49 -5.71 -3.34 -0.30
C VAL A 49 -5.17 -2.58 -1.50
N PRO A 50 -4.77 -1.32 -1.35
CA PRO A 50 -4.43 -0.47 -2.49
C PRO A 50 -3.16 -0.89 -3.21
N ASN A 51 -3.10 -0.50 -4.48
CA ASN A 51 -1.88 -0.54 -5.29
C ASN A 51 -0.91 0.51 -4.76
N ILE A 52 0.25 0.06 -4.29
CA ILE A 52 1.31 0.93 -3.78
C ILE A 52 2.56 0.94 -4.67
N THR A 53 2.43 0.42 -5.91
CA THR A 53 3.46 0.64 -6.93
C THR A 53 3.47 2.11 -7.36
N PRO A 54 4.58 2.59 -7.94
CA PRO A 54 4.64 3.97 -8.43
C PRO A 54 3.92 4.19 -9.78
N ASP A 55 2.85 3.43 -10.03
CA ASP A 55 1.96 3.70 -11.16
C ASP A 55 1.17 4.99 -10.91
N ARG A 56 1.19 5.90 -11.89
CA ARG A 56 0.60 7.24 -11.70
C ARG A 56 -0.92 7.26 -11.75
N LYS A 57 -1.55 6.25 -12.37
CA LYS A 57 -3.01 6.17 -12.51
C LYS A 57 -3.66 5.39 -11.39
N THR A 58 -3.08 4.26 -11.01
CA THR A 58 -3.73 3.29 -10.11
C THR A 58 -2.96 3.06 -8.83
N GLY A 59 -1.72 3.53 -8.72
CA GLY A 59 -0.86 3.41 -7.57
C GLY A 59 -0.55 4.75 -6.89
N ILE A 60 0.62 4.83 -6.30
CA ILE A 60 1.08 6.02 -5.58
C ILE A 60 2.18 6.80 -6.31
N GLY A 61 2.21 6.70 -7.64
CA GLY A 61 3.25 7.34 -8.46
C GLY A 61 3.24 8.87 -8.42
N ARG A 62 2.20 9.50 -7.87
CA ARG A 62 2.12 10.95 -7.67
C ARG A 62 2.58 11.40 -6.29
N TRP A 63 2.86 10.46 -5.39
CA TRP A 63 3.33 10.75 -4.05
C TRP A 63 4.82 11.03 -4.07
N ARG A 64 5.25 11.97 -3.25
CA ARG A 64 6.67 12.20 -2.97
C ARG A 64 7.16 11.24 -1.89
N ALA A 65 8.45 10.94 -1.88
CA ALA A 65 9.04 10.05 -0.89
C ALA A 65 8.76 10.51 0.56
N ARG A 66 8.86 11.80 0.84
CA ARG A 66 8.55 12.35 2.17
C ARG A 66 7.09 12.21 2.54
N GLU A 67 6.18 12.28 1.56
CA GLU A 67 4.73 12.10 1.80
C GLU A 67 4.41 10.66 2.17
N LEU A 68 5.04 9.70 1.50
CA LEU A 68 4.91 8.30 1.87
C LEU A 68 5.52 8.02 3.25
N ALA A 69 6.71 8.56 3.54
CA ALA A 69 7.34 8.40 4.85
C ALA A 69 6.46 8.99 5.98
N GLU A 70 5.84 10.14 5.75
CA GLU A 70 4.92 10.77 6.68
C GLU A 70 3.64 9.93 6.87
N TYR A 71 3.09 9.40 5.79
CA TYR A 71 1.94 8.47 5.86
C TYR A 71 2.24 7.24 6.72
N LEU A 72 3.43 6.66 6.61
CA LEU A 72 3.85 5.50 7.41
C LEU A 72 3.99 5.84 8.92
N GLU A 73 4.09 7.11 9.27
CA GLU A 73 4.10 7.57 10.66
C GLU A 73 2.70 7.93 11.17
N THR A 74 1.95 8.69 10.37
CA THR A 74 0.73 9.37 10.83
C THR A 74 -0.56 8.75 10.29
N GLY A 75 -0.48 7.98 9.20
CA GLY A 75 -1.66 7.49 8.48
C GLY A 75 -2.36 8.52 7.61
N MET A 76 -1.79 9.72 7.48
CA MET A 76 -2.37 10.79 6.64
C MET A 76 -1.83 10.72 5.21
N THR A 77 -2.74 10.69 4.24
CA THR A 77 -2.40 10.75 2.81
C THR A 77 -2.08 12.20 2.39
N PRO A 78 -1.39 12.40 1.24
CA PRO A 78 -1.08 13.75 0.76
C PRO A 78 -2.29 14.64 0.50
N ASP A 79 -3.44 14.06 0.21
CA ASP A 79 -4.71 14.78 -0.03
C ASP A 79 -5.57 14.94 1.24
N GLY A 80 -5.02 14.62 2.42
CA GLY A 80 -5.68 14.85 3.71
C GLY A 80 -6.64 13.75 4.14
N ASP A 81 -6.66 12.63 3.45
CA ASP A 81 -7.41 11.46 3.86
C ASP A 81 -6.64 10.62 4.88
N SER A 82 -7.24 9.62 5.46
CA SER A 82 -6.62 8.77 6.47
C SER A 82 -6.56 7.31 6.05
N ALA A 83 -5.60 6.59 6.64
CA ALA A 83 -5.47 5.15 6.43
C ALA A 83 -6.74 4.40 6.83
N GLY A 84 -7.11 3.38 6.06
CA GLY A 84 -8.19 2.45 6.43
C GLY A 84 -7.82 1.61 7.66
N ASP A 85 -8.82 0.96 8.27
CA ASP A 85 -8.73 0.32 9.58
C ASP A 85 -7.52 -0.62 9.75
N LEU A 86 -7.30 -1.53 8.79
CA LEU A 86 -6.19 -2.49 8.88
C LEU A 86 -4.82 -1.80 8.75
N MET A 87 -4.69 -0.87 7.80
CA MET A 87 -3.43 -0.14 7.63
C MET A 87 -3.18 0.82 8.80
N ALA A 88 -4.22 1.42 9.36
CA ALA A 88 -4.11 2.22 10.57
C ALA A 88 -3.54 1.40 11.74
N GLU A 89 -3.97 0.15 11.90
CA GLU A 89 -3.41 -0.76 12.91
C GLU A 89 -1.93 -1.07 12.65
N VAL A 90 -1.55 -1.33 11.41
CA VAL A 90 -0.13 -1.57 11.04
C VAL A 90 0.74 -0.38 11.40
N ILE A 91 0.26 0.83 11.14
CA ILE A 91 0.97 2.07 11.49
C ILE A 91 1.01 2.25 13.01
N ASP A 92 -0.13 2.18 13.68
CA ASP A 92 -0.25 2.47 15.11
C ASP A 92 0.49 1.44 15.98
N ASN A 93 0.54 0.19 15.57
CA ASN A 93 1.16 -0.88 16.33
C ASN A 93 2.62 -1.17 15.93
N GLY A 94 3.10 -0.58 14.85
CA GLY A 94 4.44 -0.89 14.34
C GLY A 94 5.16 0.27 13.66
N LEU A 95 4.71 0.69 12.52
CA LEU A 95 5.50 1.59 11.66
C LEU A 95 5.81 2.94 12.28
N LYS A 96 4.91 3.50 13.07
CA LYS A 96 5.16 4.79 13.75
C LYS A 96 6.28 4.74 14.77
N TYR A 97 6.63 3.56 15.28
CA TYR A 97 7.72 3.37 16.24
C TYR A 97 9.08 3.16 15.58
N LEU A 98 9.12 2.99 14.25
CA LEU A 98 10.37 2.96 13.52
C LEU A 98 11.08 4.31 13.62
N ARG A 99 12.39 4.29 13.39
CA ARG A 99 13.15 5.54 13.21
C ARG A 99 12.66 6.26 11.97
N LYS A 100 12.73 7.57 11.97
CA LYS A 100 12.41 8.42 10.82
C LYS A 100 13.19 7.99 9.57
N GLU A 101 14.46 7.66 9.73
CA GLU A 101 15.35 7.20 8.65
C GLU A 101 14.86 5.86 8.06
N ASP A 102 14.32 4.98 8.87
CA ASP A 102 13.80 3.69 8.44
C ASP A 102 12.50 3.84 7.64
N ARG A 103 11.60 4.72 8.06
CA ARG A 103 10.41 5.04 7.28
C ARG A 103 10.77 5.69 5.94
N ALA A 104 11.74 6.60 5.92
CA ALA A 104 12.26 7.20 4.70
C ALA A 104 12.90 6.16 3.77
N ALA A 105 13.59 5.17 4.33
CA ALA A 105 14.16 4.07 3.55
C ALA A 105 13.09 3.19 2.91
N ILE A 106 12.03 2.86 3.65
CA ILE A 106 10.87 2.13 3.09
C ILE A 106 10.25 2.91 1.93
N ALA A 107 10.05 4.20 2.11
CA ALA A 107 9.47 5.06 1.07
C ALA A 107 10.33 5.08 -0.20
N GLU A 108 11.63 5.20 -0.07
CA GLU A 108 12.56 5.15 -1.21
C GLU A 108 12.49 3.82 -1.94
N TYR A 109 12.47 2.73 -1.20
CA TYR A 109 12.35 1.38 -1.77
C TYR A 109 11.03 1.21 -2.53
N VAL A 110 9.90 1.48 -1.88
CA VAL A 110 8.56 1.28 -2.46
C VAL A 110 8.39 2.11 -3.75
N LEU A 111 8.81 3.37 -3.74
CA LEU A 111 8.71 4.24 -4.91
C LEU A 111 9.70 3.89 -6.03
N SER A 112 10.68 3.03 -5.77
CA SER A 112 11.63 2.52 -6.77
C SER A 112 11.15 1.27 -7.48
N LEU A 113 10.08 0.64 -7.02
CA LEU A 113 9.56 -0.60 -7.58
C LEU A 113 9.01 -0.38 -8.99
N PRO A 114 8.96 -1.43 -9.82
CA PRO A 114 8.32 -1.34 -11.12
C PRO A 114 6.85 -0.94 -10.97
N PRO A 115 6.38 0.07 -11.72
CA PRO A 115 4.97 0.43 -11.69
C PRO A 115 4.12 -0.66 -12.34
N VAL A 116 2.97 -0.96 -11.72
CA VAL A 116 2.00 -1.90 -12.25
C VAL A 116 0.64 -1.21 -12.32
N GLU A 117 0.08 -1.09 -13.51
CA GLU A 117 -1.27 -0.56 -13.67
C GLU A 117 -2.29 -1.63 -13.26
N HIS A 118 -2.94 -1.41 -12.13
CA HIS A 118 -3.93 -2.32 -11.58
C HIS A 118 -4.88 -1.57 -10.67
N SER A 119 -6.14 -1.45 -11.08
CA SER A 119 -7.18 -0.81 -10.27
C SER A 119 -7.83 -1.82 -9.34
N VAL A 120 -7.80 -1.54 -8.06
CA VAL A 120 -8.45 -2.36 -7.02
C VAL A 120 -9.78 -1.77 -6.54
N ARG A 121 -10.18 -0.60 -7.06
CA ARG A 121 -11.46 0.00 -6.69
C ARG A 121 -12.59 -0.94 -7.11
N LYS A 122 -13.43 -1.30 -6.15
CA LYS A 122 -14.70 -1.98 -6.46
C LYS A 122 -15.54 -1.00 -7.27
N ALA A 123 -16.15 -1.48 -8.36
CA ALA A 123 -17.17 -0.72 -9.06
C ALA A 123 -18.21 -0.28 -8.01
N LYS A 124 -18.56 1.02 -8.00
CA LYS A 124 -19.65 1.50 -7.16
C LYS A 124 -20.86 0.65 -7.49
N LYS A 125 -21.39 -0.08 -6.52
CA LYS A 125 -22.70 -0.71 -6.67
C LYS A 125 -23.67 0.39 -7.09
N PRO A 126 -24.47 0.19 -8.14
CA PRO A 126 -25.49 1.16 -8.48
C PRO A 126 -26.31 1.40 -7.20
N VAL A 127 -26.42 2.67 -6.82
CA VAL A 127 -27.28 3.07 -5.73
C VAL A 127 -28.68 2.58 -6.13
N LYS A 128 -29.21 1.60 -5.42
CA LYS A 128 -30.63 1.28 -5.56
C LYS A 128 -31.36 2.56 -5.21
N LYS A 129 -31.98 3.18 -6.19
CA LYS A 129 -32.97 4.21 -5.88
C LYS A 129 -34.01 3.53 -5.02
N GLU A 130 -33.99 3.83 -3.72
CA GLU A 130 -35.13 3.51 -2.92
C GLU A 130 -36.30 4.32 -3.49
N GLU A 131 -37.26 3.62 -4.08
CA GLU A 131 -38.50 4.25 -4.43
C GLU A 131 -39.19 4.56 -3.09
N PHE A 132 -39.17 5.82 -2.72
CA PHE A 132 -40.08 6.31 -1.68
C PHE A 132 -41.47 6.43 -2.30
N GLU A 133 -42.36 5.53 -1.96
CA GLU A 133 -43.78 5.74 -2.15
C GLU A 133 -44.29 6.80 -1.16
#